data_57549d910bc0223cb256e34701801e04
#
_entry.id   57549d910bc0223cb256e34701801e04
#
_cell.length_a   1.000
_cell.length_b   1.000
_cell.length_c   1.000
_cell.angle_alpha   90.00
_cell.angle_beta   90.00
_cell.angle_gamma   90.00
#
_symmetry.space_group_name_H-M   'P 1'
#
loop_
_entity.id
_entity.type
_entity.pdbx_description
1 polymer ?
#
loop_
_entity_poly.entity_id
_entity_poly.type
_entity_poly.pdbx_seq_one_letter_code
_entity_poly.pdbx_strand_id
1 'polypeptide(L)'
;MHEIEKNCLKALLGILENFYDQMKQGKIPEIEISTRTKFNIEFNEDSRVWIYGDRKSTTSAKTVKGALKILKIAYVIGFLKEQLLVNKSSTLRELYYITEGWGYAKFDEQDESDRLIEDLEILTGFQREHFHIRPEEDGATIIGPIRIREETRRGLKEIHCQDDVGEGGYQIPVNVDKIQFVDHDAKFVIAIETGGMRDRLVENGFDEKFNAIIVHLKGQPARSTRRLLRRLNTELGLPVVVFTDGDPWSYRIYASVAYGSIKSAHLSEYLATPEAKFLGVTPSDIVRYDLPADKLSDEDIKALNSILTDPRFDTDFWRREIKLQLELNKKSEQQALAKYGLDYVTDVYLPEKLSELGIIA
;
A
#
# COMPACT_ATOMS: atom_id res chain seq x y z
N MET A 1 -21.50 3.05 13.29
CA MET A 1 -20.59 1.96 12.93
C MET A 1 -20.99 1.43 11.56
N HIS A 2 -20.09 1.50 10.58
CA HIS A 2 -20.30 1.00 9.22
C HIS A 2 -20.44 -0.54 9.20
N GLU A 3 -20.99 -1.10 8.12
CA GLU A 3 -21.21 -2.56 7.99
C GLU A 3 -19.90 -3.34 8.10
N ILE A 4 -18.83 -2.83 7.46
CA ILE A 4 -17.51 -3.44 7.54
C ILE A 4 -16.95 -3.47 8.99
N GLU A 5 -17.21 -2.41 9.77
CA GLU A 5 -16.79 -2.34 11.17
C GLU A 5 -17.58 -3.33 12.08
N LYS A 6 -18.87 -3.55 11.78
CA LYS A 6 -19.67 -4.56 12.48
C LYS A 6 -19.15 -5.98 12.21
N ASN A 7 -18.84 -6.29 10.96
CA ASN A 7 -18.28 -7.57 10.56
C ASN A 7 -16.88 -7.79 11.14
N CYS A 8 -16.06 -6.74 11.18
CA CYS A 8 -14.76 -6.74 11.83
C CYS A 8 -14.88 -7.02 13.33
N LEU A 9 -15.77 -6.32 14.04
CA LEU A 9 -16.02 -6.54 15.46
C LEU A 9 -16.50 -7.99 15.73
N LYS A 10 -17.41 -8.51 14.89
CA LYS A 10 -17.86 -9.91 14.98
C LYS A 10 -16.70 -10.90 14.83
N ALA A 11 -15.81 -10.68 13.88
CA ALA A 11 -14.64 -11.53 13.68
C ALA A 11 -13.68 -11.50 14.88
N LEU A 12 -13.40 -10.31 15.42
CA LEU A 12 -12.59 -10.15 16.64
C LEU A 12 -13.20 -10.87 17.83
N LEU A 13 -14.50 -10.71 18.06
CA LEU A 13 -15.19 -11.38 19.17
C LEU A 13 -15.23 -12.90 18.98
N GLY A 14 -15.34 -13.41 17.76
CA GLY A 14 -15.29 -14.82 17.43
C GLY A 14 -14.00 -15.50 17.89
N ILE A 15 -12.87 -14.78 17.95
CA ILE A 15 -11.61 -15.29 18.52
C ILE A 15 -11.77 -15.54 20.02
N LEU A 16 -12.39 -14.60 20.75
CA LEU A 16 -12.63 -14.74 22.20
C LEU A 16 -13.68 -15.82 22.49
N GLU A 17 -14.72 -15.92 21.69
CA GLU A 17 -15.74 -16.98 21.78
C GLU A 17 -15.09 -18.35 21.60
N ASN A 18 -14.19 -18.51 20.64
CA ASN A 18 -13.44 -19.75 20.45
C ASN A 18 -12.60 -20.12 21.70
N PHE A 19 -11.90 -19.17 22.32
CA PHE A 19 -11.17 -19.42 23.56
C PHE A 19 -12.12 -19.83 24.70
N TYR A 20 -13.25 -19.15 24.84
CA TYR A 20 -14.25 -19.46 25.83
C TYR A 20 -14.81 -20.87 25.64
N ASP A 21 -15.17 -21.27 24.43
CA ASP A 21 -15.71 -22.58 24.11
C ASP A 21 -14.70 -23.70 24.37
N GLN A 22 -13.42 -23.48 24.07
CA GLN A 22 -12.37 -24.44 24.44
C GLN A 22 -12.31 -24.64 25.98
N MET A 23 -12.30 -23.55 26.74
CA MET A 23 -12.29 -23.62 28.22
C MET A 23 -13.54 -24.29 28.77
N LYS A 24 -14.72 -23.99 28.22
CA LYS A 24 -15.99 -24.62 28.60
C LYS A 24 -15.99 -26.13 28.37
N GLN A 25 -15.25 -26.62 27.36
CA GLN A 25 -15.04 -28.04 27.08
C GLN A 25 -13.91 -28.66 27.92
N GLY A 26 -13.32 -27.93 28.88
CA GLY A 26 -12.18 -28.38 29.67
C GLY A 26 -10.85 -28.45 28.88
N LYS A 27 -10.78 -27.85 27.73
CA LYS A 27 -9.57 -27.76 26.92
C LYS A 27 -8.73 -26.53 27.29
N ILE A 28 -7.42 -26.62 27.08
CA ILE A 28 -6.51 -25.48 27.23
C ILE A 28 -6.63 -24.64 26.00
N PRO A 29 -6.87 -23.30 26.12
CA PRO A 29 -7.00 -22.42 24.96
C PRO A 29 -5.78 -22.44 24.06
N GLU A 30 -6.02 -22.55 22.77
CA GLU A 30 -4.99 -22.46 21.74
C GLU A 30 -5.55 -21.83 20.45
N ILE A 31 -4.66 -21.28 19.64
CA ILE A 31 -4.98 -20.67 18.37
C ILE A 31 -3.88 -20.95 17.34
N GLU A 32 -4.29 -21.23 16.12
CA GLU A 32 -3.38 -21.41 14.98
C GLU A 32 -3.31 -20.14 14.14
N ILE A 33 -2.10 -19.75 13.77
CA ILE A 33 -1.83 -18.56 12.94
C ILE A 33 -0.85 -18.96 11.84
N SER A 34 -1.08 -18.50 10.61
CA SER A 34 -0.15 -18.69 9.48
C SER A 34 1.23 -18.12 9.82
N THR A 35 2.29 -18.89 9.55
CA THR A 35 3.65 -18.45 9.85
C THR A 35 4.13 -17.41 8.84
N ARG A 36 4.77 -16.33 9.34
CA ARG A 36 5.32 -15.24 8.53
C ARG A 36 6.78 -15.50 8.12
N THR A 37 7.13 -16.74 7.88
CA THR A 37 8.48 -17.09 7.44
C THR A 37 8.57 -17.09 5.93
N LYS A 38 9.75 -16.78 5.38
CA LYS A 38 10.02 -16.86 3.93
C LYS A 38 9.70 -18.23 3.33
N PHE A 39 9.70 -19.29 4.15
CA PHE A 39 9.37 -20.66 3.72
C PHE A 39 7.86 -20.93 3.63
N ASN A 40 7.03 -19.98 4.05
CA ASN A 40 5.57 -20.06 4.00
C ASN A 40 4.94 -18.91 3.22
N ILE A 41 5.74 -18.09 2.58
CA ILE A 41 5.28 -16.96 1.75
C ILE A 41 5.90 -17.16 0.38
N GLU A 42 5.07 -17.28 -0.63
CA GLU A 42 5.47 -17.48 -2.02
C GLU A 42 4.84 -16.42 -2.93
N PHE A 43 5.48 -16.17 -4.05
CA PHE A 43 4.91 -15.31 -5.08
C PHE A 43 4.04 -16.17 -5.98
N ASN A 44 2.75 -15.88 -6.01
CA ASN A 44 1.81 -16.58 -6.87
C ASN A 44 1.87 -15.97 -8.27
N GLU A 45 2.25 -16.77 -9.27
CA GLU A 45 2.43 -16.31 -10.66
C GLU A 45 1.10 -15.93 -11.32
N ASP A 46 0.00 -16.60 -10.99
CA ASP A 46 -1.32 -16.35 -11.58
C ASP A 46 -1.92 -15.03 -11.08
N SER A 47 -1.91 -14.81 -9.77
CA SER A 47 -2.41 -13.56 -9.16
C SER A 47 -1.36 -12.44 -9.13
N ARG A 48 -0.09 -12.78 -9.35
CA ARG A 48 1.09 -11.90 -9.33
C ARG A 48 1.25 -11.13 -8.01
N VAL A 49 0.91 -11.78 -6.90
CA VAL A 49 1.06 -11.21 -5.54
C VAL A 49 1.68 -12.23 -4.59
N TRP A 50 2.19 -11.74 -3.45
CA TRP A 50 2.66 -12.58 -2.37
C TRP A 50 1.49 -13.18 -1.60
N ILE A 51 1.50 -14.50 -1.38
CA ILE A 51 0.48 -15.24 -0.64
C ILE A 51 1.10 -16.10 0.45
N TYR A 52 0.29 -16.44 1.45
CA TYR A 52 0.68 -17.44 2.45
C TYR A 52 0.44 -18.85 1.94
N GLY A 53 1.40 -19.75 2.24
CA GLY A 53 1.21 -21.19 2.16
C GLY A 53 0.47 -21.75 3.39
N ASP A 54 0.45 -23.06 3.51
CA ASP A 54 -0.38 -23.79 4.50
C ASP A 54 0.27 -23.93 5.89
N ARG A 55 1.49 -23.48 6.08
CA ARG A 55 2.21 -23.65 7.35
C ARG A 55 1.63 -22.73 8.42
N LYS A 56 1.19 -23.33 9.53
CA LYS A 56 0.66 -22.64 10.71
C LYS A 56 1.54 -22.90 11.92
N SER A 57 1.49 -21.98 12.87
CA SER A 57 2.06 -22.16 14.21
C SER A 57 0.93 -22.11 15.23
N THR A 58 0.98 -22.99 16.21
CA THR A 58 0.00 -23.05 17.32
C THR A 58 0.55 -22.26 18.51
N THR A 59 -0.21 -21.29 18.98
CA THR A 59 0.00 -20.65 20.29
C THR A 59 -0.97 -21.29 21.28
N SER A 60 -0.46 -21.90 22.37
CA SER A 60 -1.27 -22.62 23.35
C SER A 60 -0.94 -22.16 24.77
N ALA A 61 -1.97 -22.02 25.62
CA ALA A 61 -1.82 -21.69 27.04
C ALA A 61 -1.21 -22.83 27.87
N LYS A 62 -0.77 -23.94 27.25
CA LYS A 62 0.05 -24.98 27.91
C LYS A 62 1.38 -24.47 28.44
N THR A 63 1.89 -23.37 27.90
CA THR A 63 3.12 -22.72 28.34
C THR A 63 2.85 -21.33 28.86
N VAL A 64 3.68 -20.83 29.79
CA VAL A 64 3.54 -19.46 30.32
C VAL A 64 3.58 -18.41 29.19
N LYS A 65 4.50 -18.57 28.26
CA LYS A 65 4.61 -17.67 27.09
C LYS A 65 3.35 -17.68 26.24
N GLY A 66 2.80 -18.86 25.97
CA GLY A 66 1.57 -18.99 25.18
C GLY A 66 0.35 -18.45 25.93
N ALA A 67 0.24 -18.69 27.23
CA ALA A 67 -0.82 -18.15 28.08
C ALA A 67 -0.79 -16.61 28.10
N LEU A 68 0.40 -16.02 28.25
CA LEU A 68 0.58 -14.56 28.17
C LEU A 68 0.19 -14.01 26.80
N LYS A 69 0.55 -14.69 25.71
CA LYS A 69 0.15 -14.24 24.36
C LYS A 69 -1.37 -14.29 24.18
N ILE A 70 -2.05 -15.34 24.65
CA ILE A 70 -3.51 -15.45 24.61
C ILE A 70 -4.16 -14.35 25.45
N LEU A 71 -3.61 -14.06 26.64
CA LEU A 71 -4.07 -12.97 27.50
C LEU A 71 -3.93 -11.61 26.78
N LYS A 72 -2.78 -11.33 26.15
CA LYS A 72 -2.53 -10.11 25.38
C LYS A 72 -3.52 -9.99 24.22
N ILE A 73 -3.80 -11.07 23.49
CA ILE A 73 -4.84 -11.10 22.43
C ILE A 73 -6.20 -10.67 23.00
N ALA A 74 -6.62 -11.22 24.14
CA ALA A 74 -7.90 -10.89 24.74
C ALA A 74 -7.99 -9.41 25.16
N TYR A 75 -6.93 -8.87 25.76
CA TYR A 75 -6.88 -7.46 26.16
C TYR A 75 -6.92 -6.52 24.95
N VAL A 76 -6.15 -6.81 23.89
CA VAL A 76 -6.15 -6.02 22.67
C VAL A 76 -7.52 -6.07 22.00
N ILE A 77 -8.17 -7.23 21.88
CA ILE A 77 -9.52 -7.31 21.31
C ILE A 77 -10.51 -6.51 22.15
N GLY A 78 -10.41 -6.56 23.49
CA GLY A 78 -11.22 -5.73 24.39
C GLY A 78 -11.06 -4.24 24.11
N PHE A 79 -9.83 -3.76 23.96
CA PHE A 79 -9.51 -2.38 23.61
C PHE A 79 -10.05 -2.00 22.22
N LEU A 80 -9.82 -2.82 21.19
CA LEU A 80 -10.32 -2.58 19.84
C LEU A 80 -11.85 -2.51 19.79
N LYS A 81 -12.52 -3.39 20.54
CA LYS A 81 -13.99 -3.36 20.69
C LYS A 81 -14.47 -2.01 21.26
N GLU A 82 -13.87 -1.55 22.37
CA GLU A 82 -14.24 -0.28 22.99
C GLU A 82 -14.03 0.90 22.01
N GLN A 83 -12.89 0.92 21.34
CA GLN A 83 -12.52 1.93 20.35
C GLN A 83 -13.54 1.97 19.19
N LEU A 84 -13.94 0.83 18.66
CA LEU A 84 -14.97 0.71 17.62
C LEU A 84 -16.34 1.21 18.11
N LEU A 85 -16.76 0.84 19.31
CA LEU A 85 -18.06 1.23 19.88
C LEU A 85 -18.17 2.74 20.13
N VAL A 86 -17.09 3.39 20.57
CA VAL A 86 -17.08 4.83 20.83
C VAL A 86 -16.62 5.67 19.62
N ASN A 87 -16.38 5.01 18.47
CA ASN A 87 -15.92 5.63 17.23
C ASN A 87 -14.64 6.48 17.42
N LYS A 88 -13.67 5.95 18.17
CA LYS A 88 -12.35 6.55 18.33
C LYS A 88 -11.31 5.71 17.59
N SER A 89 -10.16 6.30 17.31
CA SER A 89 -9.04 5.61 16.69
C SER A 89 -7.76 5.85 17.48
N SER A 90 -6.83 4.92 17.40
CA SER A 90 -5.48 5.05 17.95
C SER A 90 -4.44 4.72 16.87
N THR A 91 -3.21 5.15 17.09
CA THR A 91 -2.04 4.66 16.37
C THR A 91 -1.51 3.38 17.01
N LEU A 92 -0.63 2.64 16.34
CA LEU A 92 0.08 1.50 16.92
C LEU A 92 0.89 1.92 18.17
N ARG A 93 1.50 3.10 18.10
CA ARG A 93 2.29 3.66 19.19
C ARG A 93 1.42 4.01 20.40
N GLU A 94 0.24 4.62 20.18
CA GLU A 94 -0.71 4.90 21.25
C GLU A 94 -1.20 3.60 21.90
N LEU A 95 -1.50 2.56 21.10
CA LEU A 95 -1.84 1.24 21.63
C LEU A 95 -0.74 0.71 22.55
N TYR A 96 0.53 0.73 22.11
CA TYR A 96 1.65 0.30 22.93
C TYR A 96 1.67 1.01 24.29
N TYR A 97 1.58 2.35 24.34
CA TYR A 97 1.55 3.10 25.58
C TYR A 97 0.33 2.80 26.46
N ILE A 98 -0.82 2.54 25.88
CA ILE A 98 -2.03 2.16 26.64
C ILE A 98 -1.82 0.83 27.37
N THR A 99 -1.05 -0.09 26.78
CA THR A 99 -0.79 -1.40 27.40
C THR A 99 0.07 -1.31 28.66
N GLU A 100 0.78 -0.20 28.88
CA GLU A 100 1.55 0.01 30.10
C GLU A 100 0.72 -0.16 31.39
N GLY A 101 -0.58 0.12 31.32
CA GLY A 101 -1.54 -0.06 32.42
C GLY A 101 -2.13 -1.48 32.56
N TRP A 102 -1.78 -2.45 31.69
CA TRP A 102 -2.47 -3.74 31.62
C TRP A 102 -1.85 -4.85 32.49
N GLY A 103 -0.94 -4.53 33.39
CA GLY A 103 -0.30 -5.52 34.28
C GLY A 103 0.40 -6.62 33.46
N TYR A 104 0.00 -7.88 33.63
CA TYR A 104 0.59 -9.02 32.90
C TYR A 104 0.35 -9.02 31.39
N ALA A 105 -0.63 -8.27 30.90
CA ALA A 105 -0.89 -8.12 29.47
C ALA A 105 -0.09 -6.99 28.81
N LYS A 106 0.76 -6.29 29.56
CA LYS A 106 1.69 -5.27 29.06
C LYS A 106 2.61 -5.86 27.97
N PHE A 107 2.93 -5.07 26.98
CA PHE A 107 3.97 -5.39 25.99
C PHE A 107 5.32 -4.88 26.45
N ASP A 108 6.37 -5.65 26.23
CA ASP A 108 7.73 -5.26 26.57
C ASP A 108 8.33 -4.29 25.56
N GLU A 109 7.94 -4.45 24.28
CA GLU A 109 8.42 -3.63 23.15
C GLU A 109 7.26 -3.30 22.19
N GLN A 110 7.32 -2.15 21.51
CA GLN A 110 6.31 -1.74 20.52
C GLN A 110 6.16 -2.78 19.39
N ASP A 111 7.27 -3.37 18.96
CA ASP A 111 7.30 -4.39 17.90
C ASP A 111 6.43 -5.63 18.24
N GLU A 112 6.31 -5.95 19.53
CA GLU A 112 5.43 -7.04 19.99
C GLU A 112 3.95 -6.69 19.83
N SER A 113 3.55 -5.46 20.16
CA SER A 113 2.17 -4.98 19.98
C SER A 113 1.81 -4.88 18.49
N ASP A 114 2.75 -4.38 17.66
CA ASP A 114 2.57 -4.24 16.23
C ASP A 114 2.36 -5.60 15.56
N ARG A 115 3.17 -6.59 15.93
CA ARG A 115 3.02 -7.98 15.45
C ARG A 115 1.71 -8.62 15.87
N LEU A 116 1.19 -8.28 17.05
CA LEU A 116 -0.09 -8.81 17.50
C LEU A 116 -1.24 -8.23 16.69
N ILE A 117 -1.21 -6.96 16.34
CA ILE A 117 -2.19 -6.36 15.41
C ILE A 117 -2.12 -7.04 14.04
N GLU A 118 -0.93 -7.30 13.49
CA GLU A 118 -0.77 -8.08 12.25
C GLU A 118 -1.30 -9.53 12.39
N ASP A 119 -1.12 -10.18 13.56
CA ASP A 119 -1.72 -11.48 13.83
C ASP A 119 -3.26 -11.41 13.78
N LEU A 120 -3.86 -10.34 14.30
CA LEU A 120 -5.31 -10.12 14.23
C LEU A 120 -5.78 -9.85 12.80
N GLU A 121 -5.01 -9.12 11.99
CA GLU A 121 -5.31 -8.94 10.56
C GLU A 121 -5.38 -10.31 9.85
N ILE A 122 -4.40 -11.19 10.10
CA ILE A 122 -4.35 -12.54 9.51
C ILE A 122 -5.52 -13.42 9.99
N LEU A 123 -5.82 -13.38 11.30
CA LEU A 123 -6.87 -14.22 11.91
C LEU A 123 -8.27 -13.82 11.49
N THR A 124 -8.50 -12.53 11.28
CA THR A 124 -9.84 -11.99 11.00
C THR A 124 -10.08 -11.75 9.52
N GLY A 125 -9.03 -11.61 8.70
CA GLY A 125 -9.09 -11.16 7.32
C GLY A 125 -9.41 -9.66 7.16
N PHE A 126 -9.47 -8.91 8.26
CA PHE A 126 -9.69 -7.47 8.25
C PHE A 126 -8.37 -6.73 8.47
N GLN A 127 -8.24 -5.52 7.92
CA GLN A 127 -7.07 -4.67 8.06
C GLN A 127 -7.15 -3.84 9.35
N ARG A 128 -6.00 -3.41 9.86
CA ARG A 128 -5.91 -2.59 11.07
C ARG A 128 -6.72 -1.29 10.99
N GLU A 129 -6.91 -0.76 9.80
CA GLU A 129 -7.74 0.42 9.53
C GLU A 129 -9.22 0.15 9.86
N HIS A 130 -9.70 -1.08 9.69
CA HIS A 130 -11.03 -1.52 10.12
C HIS A 130 -11.14 -1.72 11.64
N PHE A 131 -10.02 -1.93 12.31
CA PHE A 131 -9.93 -1.93 13.78
C PHE A 131 -9.87 -0.51 14.37
N HIS A 132 -9.90 0.54 13.55
CA HIS A 132 -9.63 1.91 13.91
C HIS A 132 -8.18 2.17 14.38
N ILE A 133 -7.24 1.32 13.99
CA ILE A 133 -5.80 1.59 14.12
C ILE A 133 -5.38 2.39 12.89
N ARG A 134 -5.02 3.65 13.10
CA ARG A 134 -4.57 4.55 12.02
C ARG A 134 -3.04 4.54 11.89
N PRO A 135 -2.49 4.73 10.68
CA PRO A 135 -1.08 5.02 10.49
C PRO A 135 -0.72 6.39 11.09
N GLU A 136 0.54 6.57 11.41
CA GLU A 136 1.10 7.89 11.79
C GLU A 136 1.41 8.73 10.54
N GLU A 137 1.60 8.07 9.40
CA GLU A 137 1.95 8.71 8.13
C GLU A 137 0.72 9.37 7.48
N ASP A 138 0.91 10.56 6.94
CA ASP A 138 -0.10 11.21 6.12
C ASP A 138 -0.33 10.45 4.83
N GLY A 139 -1.59 10.26 4.46
CA GLY A 139 -1.98 9.72 3.16
C GLY A 139 -1.49 10.63 2.02
N ALA A 140 -1.44 10.08 0.82
CA ALA A 140 -1.11 10.81 -0.39
C ALA A 140 -2.27 11.72 -0.84
N THR A 141 -2.06 12.44 -1.94
CA THR A 141 -3.07 13.31 -2.53
C THR A 141 -3.50 12.80 -3.90
N ILE A 142 -4.74 13.12 -4.27
CA ILE A 142 -5.31 12.82 -5.58
C ILE A 142 -5.85 14.11 -6.21
N ILE A 143 -5.63 14.26 -7.51
CA ILE A 143 -6.24 15.32 -8.33
C ILE A 143 -6.64 14.72 -9.69
N GLY A 144 -7.75 15.16 -10.25
CA GLY A 144 -8.24 14.73 -11.56
C GLY A 144 -9.77 14.59 -11.62
N PRO A 145 -10.30 14.21 -12.80
CA PRO A 145 -11.73 14.21 -13.09
C PRO A 145 -12.45 13.01 -12.45
N ILE A 146 -12.57 13.04 -11.14
CA ILE A 146 -13.33 12.06 -10.34
C ILE A 146 -14.11 12.76 -9.24
N ARG A 147 -15.35 12.37 -9.06
CA ARG A 147 -16.21 12.81 -7.96
C ARG A 147 -16.28 11.71 -6.90
N ILE A 148 -15.97 12.09 -5.69
CA ILE A 148 -16.04 11.21 -4.51
C ILE A 148 -17.10 11.70 -3.54
N ARG A 149 -17.59 10.79 -2.72
CA ARG A 149 -18.47 11.09 -1.58
C ARG A 149 -17.85 10.56 -0.31
N GLU A 150 -17.75 11.41 0.70
CA GLU A 150 -17.24 11.05 2.02
C GLU A 150 -18.17 11.50 3.13
N GLU A 151 -18.10 10.83 4.27
CA GLU A 151 -18.79 11.24 5.49
C GLU A 151 -17.96 12.28 6.24
N THR A 152 -18.54 13.46 6.43
CA THR A 152 -17.94 14.54 7.22
C THR A 152 -18.69 14.72 8.53
N ARG A 153 -18.17 15.57 9.43
CA ARG A 153 -18.85 15.94 10.68
C ARG A 153 -20.23 16.58 10.47
N ARG A 154 -20.52 17.07 9.26
CA ARG A 154 -21.77 17.74 8.88
C ARG A 154 -22.65 16.93 7.95
N GLY A 155 -22.34 15.64 7.77
CA GLY A 155 -23.03 14.73 6.87
C GLY A 155 -22.21 14.37 5.63
N LEU A 156 -22.86 13.75 4.66
CA LEU A 156 -22.23 13.37 3.40
C LEU A 156 -21.88 14.61 2.57
N LYS A 157 -20.67 14.63 2.03
CA LYS A 157 -20.20 15.66 1.12
C LYS A 157 -19.68 15.01 -0.15
N GLU A 158 -20.05 15.55 -1.30
CA GLU A 158 -19.46 15.24 -2.58
C GLU A 158 -18.37 16.26 -2.90
N ILE A 159 -17.26 15.77 -3.47
CA ILE A 159 -16.08 16.55 -3.81
C ILE A 159 -15.64 16.12 -5.20
N HIS A 160 -15.54 17.05 -6.13
CA HIS A 160 -14.89 16.82 -7.41
C HIS A 160 -13.39 17.06 -7.21
N CYS A 161 -12.57 16.02 -7.43
CA CYS A 161 -11.14 16.07 -7.11
C CYS A 161 -10.29 16.89 -8.11
N GLN A 162 -10.93 17.63 -9.00
CA GLN A 162 -10.33 18.61 -9.91
C GLN A 162 -10.88 20.00 -9.63
N ASP A 163 -12.20 20.17 -9.65
CA ASP A 163 -12.85 21.47 -9.59
C ASP A 163 -13.01 22.03 -8.18
N ASP A 164 -13.20 21.16 -7.18
CA ASP A 164 -13.47 21.54 -5.78
C ASP A 164 -12.22 21.56 -4.90
N VAL A 165 -11.02 21.30 -5.48
CA VAL A 165 -9.75 21.26 -4.77
C VAL A 165 -8.77 22.25 -5.39
N GLY A 166 -7.83 22.77 -4.58
CA GLY A 166 -6.70 23.52 -5.11
C GLY A 166 -5.60 22.62 -5.67
N GLU A 167 -4.49 23.22 -6.12
CA GLU A 167 -3.30 22.50 -6.66
C GLU A 167 -2.76 21.42 -5.70
N GLY A 168 -3.01 21.55 -4.39
CA GLY A 168 -2.68 20.51 -3.40
C GLY A 168 -3.44 19.21 -3.58
N GLY A 169 -4.58 19.22 -4.27
CA GLY A 169 -5.44 18.07 -4.47
C GLY A 169 -6.25 17.67 -3.23
N TYR A 170 -7.02 16.60 -3.36
CA TYR A 170 -7.75 15.99 -2.25
C TYR A 170 -6.83 15.06 -1.45
N GLN A 171 -6.76 15.29 -0.13
CA GLN A 171 -6.01 14.44 0.79
C GLN A 171 -6.70 13.10 0.99
N ILE A 172 -6.03 12.01 0.66
CA ILE A 172 -6.56 10.65 0.81
C ILE A 172 -6.73 10.33 2.31
N PRO A 173 -7.93 9.95 2.79
CA PRO A 173 -8.12 9.58 4.18
C PRO A 173 -7.44 8.25 4.53
N VAL A 174 -7.19 8.05 5.80
CA VAL A 174 -6.57 6.82 6.33
C VAL A 174 -7.38 5.57 5.96
N ASN A 175 -8.70 5.62 6.15
CA ASN A 175 -9.60 4.54 5.76
C ASN A 175 -10.27 4.87 4.43
N VAL A 176 -9.66 4.43 3.36
CA VAL A 176 -10.10 4.66 1.98
C VAL A 176 -11.43 3.95 1.67
N ASP A 177 -11.79 2.89 2.39
CA ASP A 177 -13.04 2.16 2.16
C ASP A 177 -14.29 2.97 2.57
N LYS A 178 -14.10 4.07 3.30
CA LYS A 178 -15.18 5.03 3.63
C LYS A 178 -15.50 6.02 2.49
N ILE A 179 -14.64 6.12 1.48
CA ILE A 179 -14.91 6.92 0.28
C ILE A 179 -15.79 6.12 -0.67
N GLN A 180 -16.78 6.79 -1.26
CA GLN A 180 -17.57 6.25 -2.37
C GLN A 180 -17.21 6.99 -3.64
N PHE A 181 -16.92 6.27 -4.72
CA PHE A 181 -16.81 6.85 -6.05
C PHE A 181 -18.22 7.11 -6.60
N VAL A 182 -18.48 8.32 -7.06
CA VAL A 182 -19.80 8.74 -7.57
C VAL A 182 -19.83 8.67 -9.08
N ASP A 183 -18.91 9.37 -9.73
CA ASP A 183 -18.69 9.39 -11.17
C ASP A 183 -17.25 9.80 -11.51
N HIS A 184 -16.85 9.62 -12.77
CA HIS A 184 -15.56 10.08 -13.30
C HIS A 184 -15.58 10.18 -14.83
N ASP A 185 -14.75 11.10 -15.36
CA ASP A 185 -14.42 11.20 -16.78
C ASP A 185 -12.97 10.73 -17.07
N ALA A 186 -12.31 10.17 -16.06
CA ALA A 186 -10.92 9.73 -16.14
C ALA A 186 -10.76 8.54 -17.10
N LYS A 187 -9.66 8.54 -17.85
CA LYS A 187 -9.25 7.47 -18.75
C LYS A 187 -8.23 6.52 -18.12
N PHE A 188 -7.39 7.04 -17.23
CA PHE A 188 -6.36 6.27 -16.51
C PHE A 188 -5.92 6.99 -15.24
N VAL A 189 -5.13 6.30 -14.44
CA VAL A 189 -4.49 6.80 -13.22
C VAL A 189 -2.98 6.82 -13.42
N ILE A 190 -2.33 7.95 -13.11
CA ILE A 190 -0.88 8.05 -13.04
C ILE A 190 -0.45 8.25 -11.59
N ALA A 191 0.30 7.29 -11.05
CA ALA A 191 0.86 7.32 -9.71
C ALA A 191 2.31 7.81 -9.78
N ILE A 192 2.61 8.92 -9.11
CA ILE A 192 3.87 9.66 -9.22
C ILE A 192 4.61 9.62 -7.90
N GLU A 193 5.89 9.28 -7.92
CA GLU A 193 6.72 9.13 -6.73
C GLU A 193 6.97 10.46 -6.03
N THR A 194 7.44 11.48 -6.77
CA THR A 194 7.94 12.72 -6.19
C THR A 194 6.93 13.87 -6.26
N GLY A 195 6.91 14.72 -5.22
CA GLY A 195 6.03 15.89 -5.16
C GLY A 195 6.33 16.90 -6.26
N GLY A 196 7.61 17.17 -6.54
CA GLY A 196 7.98 18.13 -7.58
C GLY A 196 7.52 17.72 -8.98
N MET A 197 7.53 16.42 -9.31
CA MET A 197 7.00 15.94 -10.59
C MET A 197 5.46 15.98 -10.60
N ARG A 198 4.81 15.62 -9.50
CA ARG A 198 3.36 15.74 -9.35
C ARG A 198 2.91 17.19 -9.56
N ASP A 199 3.58 18.16 -8.92
CA ASP A 199 3.26 19.59 -9.05
C ASP A 199 3.48 20.07 -10.48
N ARG A 200 4.52 19.60 -11.15
CA ARG A 200 4.80 19.89 -12.57
C ARG A 200 3.66 19.42 -13.48
N LEU A 201 3.13 18.22 -13.27
CA LEU A 201 2.03 17.70 -14.06
C LEU A 201 0.75 18.53 -13.86
N VAL A 202 0.46 18.90 -12.61
CA VAL A 202 -0.72 19.72 -12.28
C VAL A 202 -0.57 21.12 -12.87
N GLU A 203 0.59 21.76 -12.72
CA GLU A 203 0.86 23.10 -13.28
C GLU A 203 0.70 23.12 -14.81
N ASN A 204 1.09 22.04 -15.49
CA ASN A 204 0.97 21.90 -16.93
C ASN A 204 -0.42 21.40 -17.40
N GLY A 205 -1.39 21.24 -16.49
CA GLY A 205 -2.77 20.81 -16.80
C GLY A 205 -2.86 19.40 -17.37
N PHE A 206 -1.95 18.49 -16.99
CA PHE A 206 -1.90 17.14 -17.50
C PHE A 206 -3.16 16.33 -17.23
N ASP A 207 -3.76 16.53 -16.05
CA ASP A 207 -5.03 15.89 -15.64
C ASP A 207 -6.19 16.31 -16.55
N GLU A 208 -6.28 17.59 -16.93
CA GLU A 208 -7.30 18.11 -17.86
C GLU A 208 -7.03 17.63 -19.29
N LYS A 209 -5.78 17.77 -19.77
CA LYS A 209 -5.38 17.47 -21.15
C LYS A 209 -5.61 16.00 -21.52
N PHE A 210 -5.38 15.07 -20.59
CA PHE A 210 -5.46 13.64 -20.84
C PHE A 210 -6.61 12.94 -20.12
N ASN A 211 -7.44 13.64 -19.36
CA ASN A 211 -8.43 13.11 -18.44
C ASN A 211 -7.78 12.06 -17.51
N ALA A 212 -6.70 12.46 -16.86
CA ALA A 212 -5.93 11.58 -15.99
C ALA A 212 -6.20 11.86 -14.51
N ILE A 213 -6.25 10.81 -13.70
CA ILE A 213 -6.18 10.96 -12.23
C ILE A 213 -4.71 10.90 -11.84
N ILE A 214 -4.20 11.97 -11.22
CA ILE A 214 -2.85 12.06 -10.68
C ILE A 214 -2.89 11.68 -9.21
N VAL A 215 -2.12 10.66 -8.82
CA VAL A 215 -1.95 10.20 -7.43
C VAL A 215 -0.51 10.38 -7.00
N HIS A 216 -0.27 11.19 -5.97
CA HIS A 216 1.07 11.36 -5.41
C HIS A 216 1.38 10.22 -4.42
N LEU A 217 2.45 9.46 -4.65
CA LEU A 217 2.86 8.33 -3.80
C LEU A 217 3.54 8.76 -2.49
N LYS A 218 4.20 9.94 -2.50
CA LYS A 218 5.07 10.42 -1.40
C LYS A 218 6.22 9.46 -1.09
N GLY A 219 6.96 9.05 -2.13
CA GLY A 219 7.99 8.02 -2.04
C GLY A 219 7.37 6.62 -1.82
N GLN A 220 7.73 5.93 -0.75
CA GLN A 220 7.14 4.62 -0.44
C GLN A 220 5.65 4.77 -0.08
N PRO A 221 4.71 4.26 -0.89
CA PRO A 221 3.28 4.54 -0.72
C PRO A 221 2.70 3.89 0.53
N ALA A 222 1.95 4.69 1.29
CA ALA A 222 1.17 4.22 2.43
C ALA A 222 0.11 3.18 2.02
N ARG A 223 -0.43 2.41 2.99
CA ARG A 223 -1.51 1.44 2.75
C ARG A 223 -2.73 2.09 2.12
N SER A 224 -3.13 3.27 2.60
CA SER A 224 -4.28 4.03 2.06
C SER A 224 -4.08 4.38 0.59
N THR A 225 -2.89 4.83 0.19
CA THR A 225 -2.56 5.15 -1.21
C THR A 225 -2.64 3.91 -2.09
N ARG A 226 -2.04 2.79 -1.67
CA ARG A 226 -2.10 1.53 -2.42
C ARG A 226 -3.54 1.00 -2.51
N ARG A 227 -4.31 1.09 -1.43
CA ARG A 227 -5.73 0.71 -1.42
C ARG A 227 -6.54 1.57 -2.39
N LEU A 228 -6.29 2.87 -2.46
CA LEU A 228 -6.95 3.75 -3.42
C LEU A 228 -6.64 3.32 -4.87
N LEU A 229 -5.37 3.11 -5.21
CA LEU A 229 -4.96 2.65 -6.54
C LEU A 229 -5.64 1.33 -6.92
N ARG A 230 -5.69 0.38 -5.97
CA ARG A 230 -6.38 -0.89 -6.16
C ARG A 230 -7.87 -0.69 -6.44
N ARG A 231 -8.55 0.17 -5.67
CA ARG A 231 -9.97 0.48 -5.85
C ARG A 231 -10.27 1.17 -7.18
N LEU A 232 -9.46 2.19 -7.55
CA LEU A 232 -9.59 2.87 -8.85
C LEU A 232 -9.45 1.88 -10.03
N ASN A 233 -8.52 0.92 -9.90
CA ASN A 233 -8.35 -0.11 -10.91
C ASN A 233 -9.51 -1.13 -10.93
N THR A 234 -9.92 -1.67 -9.78
CA THR A 234 -10.88 -2.78 -9.71
C THR A 234 -12.34 -2.35 -9.73
N GLU A 235 -12.68 -1.21 -9.13
CA GLU A 235 -14.07 -0.72 -9.05
C GLU A 235 -14.46 0.11 -10.28
N LEU A 236 -13.49 0.89 -10.83
CA LEU A 236 -13.73 1.77 -11.98
C LEU A 236 -13.12 1.25 -13.28
N GLY A 237 -12.36 0.17 -13.24
CA GLY A 237 -11.70 -0.40 -14.43
C GLY A 237 -10.60 0.48 -15.01
N LEU A 238 -10.10 1.47 -14.25
CA LEU A 238 -9.10 2.42 -14.75
C LEU A 238 -7.70 1.77 -14.82
N PRO A 239 -7.02 1.84 -15.98
CA PRO A 239 -5.61 1.48 -16.05
C PRO A 239 -4.77 2.31 -15.09
N VAL A 240 -3.83 1.69 -14.40
CA VAL A 240 -2.88 2.36 -13.50
C VAL A 240 -1.49 2.30 -14.09
N VAL A 241 -0.83 3.46 -14.22
CA VAL A 241 0.59 3.55 -14.56
C VAL A 241 1.36 4.17 -13.40
N VAL A 242 2.59 3.71 -13.20
CA VAL A 242 3.46 4.18 -12.11
C VAL A 242 4.68 4.84 -12.72
N PHE A 243 4.87 6.10 -12.40
CA PHE A 243 5.98 6.92 -12.85
C PHE A 243 6.89 7.26 -11.66
N THR A 244 8.12 6.78 -11.72
CA THR A 244 9.12 6.89 -10.64
C THR A 244 10.48 7.27 -11.19
N ASP A 245 11.46 7.48 -10.33
CA ASP A 245 12.83 7.66 -10.74
C ASP A 245 13.43 6.39 -11.36
N GLY A 246 14.50 6.51 -12.12
CA GLY A 246 15.20 5.41 -12.78
C GLY A 246 16.29 4.81 -11.89
N ASP A 247 15.93 4.33 -10.70
CA ASP A 247 16.83 3.71 -9.73
C ASP A 247 16.23 2.46 -9.06
N PRO A 248 17.04 1.60 -8.44
CA PRO A 248 16.55 0.34 -7.87
C PRO A 248 15.56 0.49 -6.70
N TRP A 249 15.58 1.63 -6.01
CA TRP A 249 14.67 1.90 -4.89
C TRP A 249 13.28 2.24 -5.42
N SER A 250 13.23 3.04 -6.47
CA SER A 250 12.02 3.40 -7.19
C SER A 250 11.36 2.21 -7.89
N TYR A 251 12.14 1.26 -8.41
CA TYR A 251 11.58 -0.01 -8.93
C TYR A 251 10.91 -0.82 -7.83
N ARG A 252 11.44 -0.81 -6.59
CA ARG A 252 10.79 -1.44 -5.43
C ARG A 252 9.51 -0.73 -5.01
N ILE A 253 9.43 0.61 -5.19
CA ILE A 253 8.19 1.37 -5.01
C ILE A 253 7.13 0.87 -5.97
N TYR A 254 7.44 0.79 -7.27
CA TYR A 254 6.57 0.19 -8.27
C TYR A 254 6.13 -1.23 -7.87
N ALA A 255 7.08 -2.11 -7.53
CA ALA A 255 6.78 -3.48 -7.14
C ALA A 255 5.90 -3.57 -5.89
N SER A 256 6.02 -2.61 -4.97
CA SER A 256 5.15 -2.49 -3.79
C SER A 256 3.71 -2.13 -4.18
N VAL A 257 3.52 -1.25 -5.16
CA VAL A 257 2.20 -0.90 -5.72
C VAL A 257 1.62 -2.08 -6.48
N ALA A 258 2.39 -2.65 -7.41
CA ALA A 258 1.90 -3.68 -8.31
C ALA A 258 1.70 -5.03 -7.59
N TYR A 259 2.66 -5.49 -6.79
CA TYR A 259 2.73 -6.87 -6.33
C TYR A 259 2.77 -7.03 -4.81
N GLY A 260 2.84 -5.93 -4.05
CA GLY A 260 2.99 -6.00 -2.60
C GLY A 260 4.39 -6.42 -2.14
N SER A 261 4.48 -6.94 -0.91
CA SER A 261 5.75 -7.35 -0.32
C SER A 261 5.59 -8.58 0.58
N ILE A 262 6.67 -9.34 0.75
CA ILE A 262 6.71 -10.50 1.66
C ILE A 262 6.24 -10.14 3.07
N LYS A 263 6.70 -9.00 3.61
CA LYS A 263 6.34 -8.55 4.97
C LYS A 263 4.83 -8.36 5.15
N SER A 264 4.11 -7.97 4.09
CA SER A 264 2.67 -7.71 4.11
C SER A 264 1.90 -8.62 3.15
N ALA A 265 2.32 -9.88 3.03
CA ALA A 265 1.70 -10.85 2.13
C ALA A 265 0.19 -11.03 2.39
N HIS A 266 -0.24 -11.00 3.66
CA HIS A 266 -1.66 -11.06 4.06
C HIS A 266 -2.51 -9.89 3.54
N LEU A 267 -1.89 -8.81 3.10
CA LEU A 267 -2.55 -7.63 2.56
C LEU A 267 -2.42 -7.52 1.04
N SER A 268 -1.65 -8.42 0.41
CA SER A 268 -1.30 -8.26 -1.01
C SER A 268 -2.54 -8.23 -1.90
N GLU A 269 -3.49 -9.12 -1.74
CA GLU A 269 -4.74 -9.12 -2.53
C GLU A 269 -5.58 -7.85 -2.33
N TYR A 270 -5.48 -7.24 -1.17
CA TYR A 270 -6.22 -6.05 -0.79
C TYR A 270 -5.56 -4.74 -1.26
N LEU A 271 -4.21 -4.69 -1.27
CA LEU A 271 -3.43 -3.48 -1.53
C LEU A 271 -2.72 -3.46 -2.88
N ALA A 272 -2.39 -4.61 -3.45
CA ALA A 272 -1.64 -4.68 -4.70
C ALA A 272 -2.53 -4.45 -5.92
N THR A 273 -1.95 -3.85 -6.95
CA THR A 273 -2.58 -3.61 -8.24
C THR A 273 -1.76 -4.30 -9.34
N PRO A 274 -1.91 -5.63 -9.54
CA PRO A 274 -1.06 -6.40 -10.45
C PRO A 274 -1.07 -5.93 -11.89
N GLU A 275 -2.15 -5.28 -12.32
CA GLU A 275 -2.32 -4.70 -13.64
C GLU A 275 -1.62 -3.35 -13.82
N ALA A 276 -1.04 -2.78 -12.75
CA ALA A 276 -0.29 -1.54 -12.83
C ALA A 276 0.94 -1.70 -13.73
N LYS A 277 1.14 -0.75 -14.66
CA LYS A 277 2.27 -0.77 -15.59
C LYS A 277 3.34 0.21 -15.13
N PHE A 278 4.61 -0.19 -15.25
CA PHE A 278 5.74 0.71 -15.04
C PHE A 278 5.88 1.62 -16.26
N LEU A 279 5.82 2.93 -16.05
CA LEU A 279 5.91 3.89 -17.14
C LEU A 279 7.35 4.33 -17.40
N GLY A 280 8.11 4.55 -16.37
CA GLY A 280 9.50 5.05 -16.41
C GLY A 280 9.87 5.70 -15.06
N VAL A 281 11.08 6.26 -14.91
CA VAL A 281 12.16 6.36 -15.90
C VAL A 281 12.89 5.02 -16.03
N THR A 282 13.04 4.50 -17.25
CA THR A 282 13.78 3.28 -17.50
C THR A 282 15.24 3.54 -17.84
N PRO A 283 16.15 2.58 -17.66
CA PRO A 283 17.52 2.64 -18.19
C PRO A 283 17.57 2.90 -19.71
N SER A 284 16.64 2.33 -20.45
CA SER A 284 16.50 2.61 -21.91
C SER A 284 16.13 4.07 -22.17
N ASP A 285 15.35 4.71 -21.29
CA ASP A 285 15.00 6.12 -21.42
C ASP A 285 16.22 7.04 -21.20
N ILE A 286 17.13 6.66 -20.29
CA ILE A 286 18.39 7.39 -20.08
C ILE A 286 19.17 7.49 -21.40
N VAL A 287 19.22 6.41 -22.15
CA VAL A 287 19.91 6.36 -23.44
C VAL A 287 19.11 7.06 -24.52
N ARG A 288 17.83 6.74 -24.67
CA ARG A 288 16.95 7.24 -25.74
C ARG A 288 16.80 8.75 -25.72
N TYR A 289 16.63 9.31 -24.53
CA TYR A 289 16.41 10.75 -24.33
C TYR A 289 17.67 11.47 -23.85
N ASP A 290 18.84 10.84 -23.86
CA ASP A 290 20.11 11.41 -23.38
C ASP A 290 19.93 12.19 -22.06
N LEU A 291 19.32 11.50 -21.06
CA LEU A 291 18.99 12.14 -19.80
C LEU A 291 20.24 12.39 -18.94
N PRO A 292 20.30 13.50 -18.21
CA PRO A 292 21.25 13.66 -17.12
C PRO A 292 21.16 12.50 -16.15
N ALA A 293 22.29 11.93 -15.78
CA ALA A 293 22.31 10.73 -14.97
C ALA A 293 23.52 10.70 -14.04
N ASP A 294 23.30 10.23 -12.81
CA ASP A 294 24.32 10.02 -11.81
C ASP A 294 24.88 8.60 -11.88
N LYS A 295 26.11 8.44 -11.36
CA LYS A 295 26.73 7.11 -11.23
C LYS A 295 26.02 6.29 -10.14
N LEU A 296 25.84 4.99 -10.39
CA LEU A 296 25.35 4.06 -9.37
C LEU A 296 26.32 3.97 -8.18
N SER A 297 25.75 3.95 -6.98
CA SER A 297 26.50 3.60 -5.76
C SER A 297 26.66 2.07 -5.64
N ASP A 298 27.54 1.64 -4.73
CA ASP A 298 27.69 0.21 -4.43
C ASP A 298 26.40 -0.41 -3.87
N GLU A 299 25.60 0.38 -3.13
CA GLU A 299 24.29 -0.02 -2.64
C GLU A 299 23.29 -0.20 -3.79
N ASP A 300 23.28 0.70 -4.77
CA ASP A 300 22.42 0.60 -5.95
C ASP A 300 22.76 -0.67 -6.75
N ILE A 301 24.04 -0.96 -6.96
CA ILE A 301 24.51 -2.17 -7.67
C ILE A 301 24.06 -3.45 -6.92
N LYS A 302 24.21 -3.49 -5.60
CA LYS A 302 23.72 -4.61 -4.77
C LYS A 302 22.20 -4.75 -4.87
N ALA A 303 21.49 -3.64 -4.84
CA ALA A 303 20.03 -3.63 -4.96
C ALA A 303 19.56 -4.14 -6.33
N LEU A 304 20.18 -3.71 -7.44
CA LEU A 304 19.89 -4.19 -8.79
C LEU A 304 20.15 -5.71 -8.92
N ASN A 305 21.28 -6.20 -8.40
CA ASN A 305 21.55 -7.64 -8.39
C ASN A 305 20.52 -8.44 -7.55
N SER A 306 20.01 -7.86 -6.47
CA SER A 306 18.92 -8.48 -5.69
C SER A 306 17.59 -8.49 -6.46
N ILE A 307 17.30 -7.46 -7.25
CA ILE A 307 16.11 -7.38 -8.08
C ILE A 307 16.12 -8.44 -9.19
N LEU A 308 17.27 -8.78 -9.76
CA LEU A 308 17.40 -9.85 -10.77
C LEU A 308 16.96 -11.24 -10.27
N THR A 309 16.93 -11.44 -8.95
CA THR A 309 16.50 -12.69 -8.30
C THR A 309 15.13 -12.59 -7.64
N ASP A 310 14.48 -11.44 -7.73
CA ASP A 310 13.16 -11.20 -7.16
C ASP A 310 12.08 -11.63 -8.17
N PRO A 311 11.18 -12.56 -7.83
CA PRO A 311 10.19 -13.09 -8.77
C PRO A 311 9.23 -12.01 -9.32
N ARG A 312 9.06 -10.89 -8.63
CA ARG A 312 8.24 -9.76 -9.10
C ARG A 312 8.78 -9.11 -10.38
N PHE A 313 10.07 -9.25 -10.63
CA PHE A 313 10.79 -8.68 -11.77
C PHE A 313 11.22 -9.76 -12.79
N ASP A 314 10.70 -10.98 -12.66
CA ASP A 314 11.05 -12.09 -13.54
C ASP A 314 10.33 -12.02 -14.90
N THR A 315 10.61 -10.96 -15.66
CA THR A 315 10.12 -10.71 -17.02
C THR A 315 11.29 -10.32 -17.93
N ASP A 316 11.15 -10.54 -19.23
CA ASP A 316 12.17 -10.16 -20.21
C ASP A 316 12.43 -8.64 -20.21
N PHE A 317 11.39 -7.84 -19.98
CA PHE A 317 11.51 -6.39 -19.84
C PHE A 317 12.45 -6.03 -18.68
N TRP A 318 12.15 -6.49 -17.46
CA TRP A 318 12.95 -6.14 -16.29
C TRP A 318 14.38 -6.71 -16.36
N ARG A 319 14.55 -7.94 -16.82
CA ARG A 319 15.90 -8.53 -17.00
C ARG A 319 16.76 -7.70 -17.95
N ARG A 320 16.18 -7.21 -19.07
CA ARG A 320 16.87 -6.36 -20.02
C ARG A 320 17.22 -5.01 -19.41
N GLU A 321 16.24 -4.32 -18.81
CA GLU A 321 16.44 -2.97 -18.26
C GLU A 321 17.47 -2.97 -17.12
N ILE A 322 17.40 -3.95 -16.20
CA ILE A 322 18.35 -4.03 -15.07
C ILE A 322 19.77 -4.33 -15.55
N LYS A 323 19.94 -5.23 -16.52
CA LYS A 323 21.26 -5.51 -17.12
C LYS A 323 21.82 -4.27 -17.80
N LEU A 324 21.00 -3.56 -18.59
CA LEU A 324 21.39 -2.32 -19.23
C LEU A 324 21.81 -1.27 -18.18
N GLN A 325 21.08 -1.15 -17.06
CA GLN A 325 21.43 -0.20 -16.01
C GLN A 325 22.79 -0.51 -15.36
N LEU A 326 23.07 -1.80 -15.10
CA LEU A 326 24.36 -2.24 -14.58
C LEU A 326 25.50 -1.96 -15.57
N GLU A 327 25.27 -2.15 -16.88
CA GLU A 327 26.24 -1.86 -17.95
C GLU A 327 26.49 -0.36 -18.08
N LEU A 328 25.45 0.45 -18.08
CA LEU A 328 25.56 1.91 -18.14
C LEU A 328 26.19 2.50 -16.87
N ASN A 329 26.05 1.82 -15.73
CA ASN A 329 26.45 2.28 -14.40
C ASN A 329 25.88 3.67 -14.06
N LYS A 330 24.60 3.91 -14.43
CA LYS A 330 23.91 5.19 -14.31
C LYS A 330 22.50 5.03 -13.77
N LYS A 331 22.03 6.09 -13.09
CA LYS A 331 20.64 6.27 -12.66
C LYS A 331 20.20 7.71 -12.96
N SER A 332 18.91 7.93 -13.16
CA SER A 332 18.34 9.24 -13.47
C SER A 332 17.05 9.50 -12.74
N GLU A 333 16.84 10.72 -12.31
CA GLU A 333 15.60 11.15 -11.67
C GLU A 333 14.57 11.61 -12.72
N GLN A 334 13.29 11.60 -12.36
CA GLN A 334 12.19 12.15 -13.18
C GLN A 334 12.46 13.61 -13.60
N GLN A 335 13.06 14.39 -12.70
CA GLN A 335 13.39 15.80 -12.92
C GLN A 335 14.43 16.01 -14.03
N ALA A 336 15.20 15.00 -14.38
CA ALA A 336 16.18 15.07 -15.48
C ALA A 336 15.53 15.41 -16.84
N LEU A 337 14.23 15.09 -17.01
CA LEU A 337 13.45 15.46 -18.19
C LEU A 337 13.35 16.96 -18.41
N ALA A 338 13.48 17.77 -17.35
CA ALA A 338 13.49 19.23 -17.44
C ALA A 338 14.69 19.80 -18.24
N LYS A 339 15.70 18.97 -18.56
CA LYS A 339 16.77 19.33 -19.52
C LYS A 339 16.23 19.92 -20.84
N TYR A 340 15.07 19.41 -21.26
CA TYR A 340 14.45 19.81 -22.53
C TYR A 340 13.34 20.86 -22.39
N GLY A 341 13.14 21.39 -21.20
CA GLY A 341 12.10 22.37 -20.87
C GLY A 341 11.08 21.82 -19.90
N LEU A 342 10.35 22.72 -19.24
CA LEU A 342 9.42 22.35 -18.15
C LEU A 342 8.16 21.62 -18.67
N ASP A 343 7.81 21.81 -19.93
CA ASP A 343 6.64 21.17 -20.56
C ASP A 343 7.00 19.84 -21.24
N TYR A 344 8.30 19.52 -21.38
CA TYR A 344 8.75 18.35 -22.11
C TYR A 344 8.17 17.03 -21.55
N VAL A 345 8.10 16.92 -20.24
CA VAL A 345 7.55 15.73 -19.59
C VAL A 345 6.08 15.50 -19.94
N THR A 346 5.29 16.58 -20.00
CA THR A 346 3.83 16.51 -20.26
C THR A 346 3.47 16.48 -21.72
N ASP A 347 4.29 17.10 -22.57
CA ASP A 347 3.97 17.27 -24.00
C ASP A 347 4.66 16.24 -24.90
N VAL A 348 5.76 15.65 -24.45
CA VAL A 348 6.54 14.70 -25.26
C VAL A 348 6.71 13.36 -24.53
N TYR A 349 7.41 13.33 -23.39
CA TYR A 349 7.81 12.08 -22.77
C TYR A 349 6.62 11.21 -22.33
N LEU A 350 5.72 11.76 -21.52
CA LEU A 350 4.57 10.97 -21.00
C LEU A 350 3.62 10.52 -22.11
N PRO A 351 3.25 11.37 -23.10
CA PRO A 351 2.42 10.92 -24.23
C PRO A 351 3.05 9.77 -25.02
N GLU A 352 4.35 9.84 -25.35
CA GLU A 352 5.05 8.75 -26.04
C GLU A 352 5.02 7.46 -25.21
N LYS A 353 5.36 7.53 -23.93
CA LYS A 353 5.37 6.35 -23.03
C LYS A 353 3.97 5.76 -22.79
N LEU A 354 2.96 6.59 -22.64
CA LEU A 354 1.58 6.16 -22.49
C LEU A 354 1.04 5.48 -23.75
N SER A 355 1.40 5.99 -24.94
CA SER A 355 1.05 5.36 -26.22
C SER A 355 1.77 4.02 -26.39
N GLU A 356 3.07 3.92 -26.07
CA GLU A 356 3.82 2.65 -26.07
C GLU A 356 3.22 1.59 -25.15
N LEU A 357 2.65 2.00 -24.02
CA LEU A 357 1.94 1.12 -23.08
C LEU A 357 0.49 0.82 -23.49
N GLY A 358 -0.01 1.45 -24.57
CA GLY A 358 -1.40 1.30 -25.01
C GLY A 358 -2.42 1.88 -24.03
N ILE A 359 -2.06 2.95 -23.31
CA ILE A 359 -2.94 3.67 -22.37
C ILE A 359 -3.71 4.78 -23.11
N ILE A 360 -3.05 5.45 -24.01
CA ILE A 360 -3.64 6.45 -24.93
C ILE A 360 -3.36 6.05 -26.39
N ALA A 361 -4.15 6.63 -27.30
CA ALA A 361 -4.01 6.39 -28.75
C ALA A 361 -2.77 7.07 -29.32
#